data_3eb1f0eea61746d4752acfad280d3079
#
_entry.id   3eb1f0eea61746d4752acfad280d3079
#
_cell.length_a   1.000
_cell.length_b   1.000
_cell.length_c   1.000
_cell.angle_alpha   90.00
_cell.angle_beta   90.00
_cell.angle_gamma   90.00
#
_symmetry.space_group_name_H-M   'P 1'
#
loop_
_entity.id
_entity.type
_entity.pdbx_description
1 polymer ?
#
loop_
_entity_poly.entity_id
_entity_poly.type
_entity_poly.pdbx_seq_one_letter_code
_entity_poly.pdbx_strand_id
1 'polypeptide(L)'
;MSKFLKLVLLSTFLLLFACGSESAASIDAQIVKVVDDEFSPKILRVEPGTTVIWESGGANNHNVIASDGSWQAISSDYFEYGIITKGDQYEHTFDEPGVYEYYCPYHGTNNKGMVGTIIVGDVEYTAEPEKIIVELSKNVLEVGESKKFSNIQDAVDAAIEGDLILINEGVYNESVTVTTSYLTIRGTNRN
;
A
#
# COMPACT_ATOMS: atom_id res chain seq x y z
N MET A 1 -46.84 -64.31 -50.02
CA MET A 1 -45.44 -64.24 -49.50
C MET A 1 -45.08 -62.77 -49.44
N SER A 2 -45.25 -62.15 -48.25
CA SER A 2 -45.09 -60.73 -48.02
C SER A 2 -43.64 -60.46 -47.53
N LYS A 3 -42.93 -59.62 -48.23
CA LYS A 3 -41.56 -59.16 -47.79
C LYS A 3 -41.72 -57.87 -47.02
N PHE A 4 -41.50 -57.95 -45.72
CA PHE A 4 -41.40 -56.78 -44.87
C PHE A 4 -40.04 -56.05 -45.07
N LEU A 5 -40.13 -54.84 -45.59
CA LEU A 5 -38.96 -53.96 -45.70
C LEU A 5 -38.80 -53.20 -44.35
N LYS A 6 -37.76 -53.50 -43.61
CA LYS A 6 -37.40 -52.75 -42.38
C LYS A 6 -36.70 -51.46 -42.76
N LEU A 7 -37.36 -50.34 -42.54
CA LEU A 7 -36.78 -49.01 -42.67
C LEU A 7 -35.95 -48.74 -41.40
N VAL A 8 -34.64 -48.69 -41.54
CA VAL A 8 -33.72 -48.25 -40.45
C VAL A 8 -33.58 -46.73 -40.52
N LEU A 9 -34.22 -46.04 -39.59
CA LEU A 9 -34.02 -44.60 -39.39
C LEU A 9 -32.69 -44.39 -38.70
N LEU A 10 -31.68 -43.90 -39.45
CA LEU A 10 -30.42 -43.46 -38.91
C LEU A 10 -30.58 -42.03 -38.39
N SER A 11 -30.77 -41.89 -37.06
CA SER A 11 -30.79 -40.59 -36.38
C SER A 11 -29.38 -40.05 -36.27
N THR A 12 -29.01 -39.11 -37.13
CA THR A 12 -27.77 -38.34 -36.99
C THR A 12 -27.99 -37.31 -35.89
N PHE A 13 -27.44 -37.60 -34.72
CA PHE A 13 -27.35 -36.64 -33.62
C PHE A 13 -26.24 -35.62 -33.92
N LEU A 14 -26.65 -34.45 -34.43
CA LEU A 14 -25.76 -33.33 -34.69
C LEU A 14 -25.40 -32.67 -33.35
N LEU A 15 -24.22 -33.00 -32.80
CA LEU A 15 -23.66 -32.30 -31.65
C LEU A 15 -23.23 -30.89 -32.11
N LEU A 16 -24.07 -29.93 -31.83
CA LEU A 16 -23.68 -28.51 -31.90
C LEU A 16 -22.70 -28.24 -30.74
N PHE A 17 -21.41 -28.24 -31.02
CA PHE A 17 -20.43 -27.60 -30.15
C PHE A 17 -20.72 -26.10 -30.19
N ALA A 18 -21.41 -25.61 -29.17
CA ALA A 18 -21.44 -24.18 -28.88
C ALA A 18 -20.02 -23.80 -28.43
N CYS A 19 -19.24 -23.25 -29.34
CA CYS A 19 -18.05 -22.55 -29.02
C CYS A 19 -18.49 -21.30 -28.27
N GLY A 20 -18.52 -21.41 -26.92
CA GLY A 20 -18.62 -20.24 -26.07
C GLY A 20 -17.37 -19.42 -26.30
N SER A 21 -17.52 -18.27 -26.97
CA SER A 21 -16.48 -17.24 -26.92
C SER A 21 -16.41 -16.81 -25.47
N GLU A 22 -15.44 -17.33 -24.71
CA GLU A 22 -14.99 -16.66 -23.52
C GLU A 22 -14.55 -15.26 -23.97
N SER A 23 -15.35 -14.26 -23.61
CA SER A 23 -14.96 -12.88 -23.69
C SER A 23 -13.71 -12.78 -22.81
N ALA A 24 -12.55 -12.62 -23.44
CA ALA A 24 -11.37 -12.21 -22.71
C ALA A 24 -11.77 -10.93 -21.98
N ALA A 25 -11.92 -11.02 -20.65
CA ALA A 25 -12.08 -9.86 -19.82
C ALA A 25 -10.91 -8.95 -20.14
N SER A 26 -11.16 -7.74 -20.59
CA SER A 26 -10.11 -6.73 -20.73
C SER A 26 -9.51 -6.59 -19.35
N ILE A 27 -8.26 -7.02 -19.19
CA ILE A 27 -7.53 -6.82 -17.94
C ILE A 27 -7.24 -5.32 -17.93
N ASP A 28 -8.13 -4.55 -17.29
CA ASP A 28 -7.91 -3.13 -17.09
C ASP A 28 -6.68 -2.98 -16.18
N ALA A 29 -5.68 -2.28 -16.68
CA ALA A 29 -4.51 -1.95 -15.89
C ALA A 29 -4.95 -1.19 -14.63
N GLN A 30 -4.47 -1.63 -13.48
CA GLN A 30 -4.77 -1.03 -12.20
C GLN A 30 -3.70 -0.02 -11.83
N ILE A 31 -4.10 1.15 -11.37
CA ILE A 31 -3.18 2.27 -11.14
C ILE A 31 -2.96 2.49 -9.64
N VAL A 32 -1.69 2.56 -9.25
CA VAL A 32 -1.25 3.08 -7.96
C VAL A 32 -0.60 4.44 -8.19
N LYS A 33 -1.15 5.48 -7.60
CA LYS A 33 -0.52 6.81 -7.63
C LYS A 33 0.65 6.82 -6.65
N VAL A 34 1.78 7.33 -7.12
CA VAL A 34 2.97 7.58 -6.33
C VAL A 34 2.98 9.08 -6.06
N VAL A 35 2.55 9.45 -4.88
CA VAL A 35 2.48 10.85 -4.43
C VAL A 35 3.40 11.05 -3.24
N ASP A 36 3.61 12.31 -2.87
CA ASP A 36 4.60 12.64 -1.83
C ASP A 36 4.39 11.79 -0.57
N ASP A 37 5.38 10.91 -0.33
CA ASP A 37 5.52 10.00 0.81
C ASP A 37 4.47 8.88 0.94
N GLU A 38 3.63 8.63 -0.09
CA GLU A 38 2.66 7.53 -0.06
C GLU A 38 2.42 6.87 -1.43
N PHE A 39 1.97 5.61 -1.38
CA PHE A 39 1.33 4.90 -2.49
C PHE A 39 -0.19 4.90 -2.30
N SER A 40 -0.93 5.31 -3.33
CA SER A 40 -2.39 5.41 -3.24
C SER A 40 -3.09 4.66 -4.40
N PRO A 41 -3.86 3.59 -4.10
CA PRO A 41 -4.12 3.03 -2.78
C PRO A 41 -2.87 2.34 -2.19
N LYS A 42 -2.77 2.31 -0.87
CA LYS A 42 -1.69 1.60 -0.16
C LYS A 42 -1.80 0.08 -0.30
N ILE A 43 -3.02 -0.43 -0.38
CA ILE A 43 -3.33 -1.86 -0.61
C ILE A 43 -4.23 -1.95 -1.82
N LEU A 44 -3.82 -2.74 -2.81
CA LEU A 44 -4.58 -2.98 -4.03
C LEU A 44 -4.81 -4.48 -4.22
N ARG A 45 -6.07 -4.89 -4.44
CA ARG A 45 -6.41 -6.27 -4.81
C ARG A 45 -6.62 -6.36 -6.31
N VAL A 46 -6.03 -7.40 -6.92
CA VAL A 46 -6.09 -7.65 -8.37
C VAL A 46 -6.24 -9.15 -8.65
N GLU A 47 -6.67 -9.48 -9.84
CA GLU A 47 -6.68 -10.87 -10.32
C GLU A 47 -5.31 -11.28 -10.87
N PRO A 48 -4.96 -12.58 -10.88
CA PRO A 48 -3.76 -13.08 -11.56
C PRO A 48 -3.72 -12.65 -13.03
N GLY A 49 -2.55 -12.28 -13.52
CA GLY A 49 -2.33 -11.74 -14.87
C GLY A 49 -2.58 -10.23 -14.98
N THR A 50 -2.94 -9.54 -13.90
CA THR A 50 -3.15 -8.10 -13.93
C THR A 50 -1.83 -7.35 -13.98
N THR A 51 -1.74 -6.34 -14.86
CA THR A 51 -0.67 -5.36 -14.85
C THR A 51 -1.02 -4.19 -13.94
N VAL A 52 -0.17 -3.92 -12.97
CA VAL A 52 -0.28 -2.75 -12.08
C VAL A 52 0.68 -1.67 -12.60
N ILE A 53 0.20 -0.45 -12.67
CA ILE A 53 0.96 0.72 -13.12
C ILE A 53 1.15 1.66 -11.93
N TRP A 54 2.39 1.94 -11.56
CA TRP A 54 2.74 3.01 -10.62
C TRP A 54 2.97 4.29 -11.40
N GLU A 55 2.14 5.29 -11.16
CA GLU A 55 2.17 6.58 -11.85
C GLU A 55 2.60 7.69 -10.89
N SER A 56 3.73 8.30 -11.15
CA SER A 56 4.28 9.37 -10.31
C SER A 56 3.57 10.70 -10.55
N GLY A 57 2.95 11.24 -9.49
CA GLY A 57 2.23 12.52 -9.52
C GLY A 57 2.77 13.57 -8.53
N GLY A 58 3.60 13.16 -7.60
CA GLY A 58 4.19 14.01 -6.57
C GLY A 58 5.30 14.92 -7.05
N ALA A 59 5.87 15.71 -6.15
CA ALA A 59 7.01 16.59 -6.41
C ALA A 59 8.36 15.92 -6.10
N ASN A 60 8.34 14.90 -5.24
CA ASN A 60 9.54 14.18 -4.82
C ASN A 60 9.92 13.07 -5.80
N ASN A 61 11.18 12.65 -5.73
CA ASN A 61 11.66 11.47 -6.43
C ASN A 61 11.29 10.21 -5.65
N HIS A 62 10.85 9.18 -6.36
CA HIS A 62 10.42 7.93 -5.77
C HIS A 62 11.10 6.72 -6.42
N ASN A 63 10.90 5.56 -5.83
CA ASN A 63 11.11 4.27 -6.48
C ASN A 63 10.06 3.27 -5.97
N VAL A 64 9.94 2.14 -6.66
CA VAL A 64 9.09 1.01 -6.28
C VAL A 64 9.96 -0.23 -6.28
N ILE A 65 10.17 -0.80 -5.10
CA ILE A 65 11.02 -1.99 -4.92
C ILE A 65 10.23 -3.03 -4.13
N ALA A 66 10.18 -4.26 -4.64
CA ALA A 66 9.64 -5.39 -3.89
C ALA A 66 10.39 -5.58 -2.57
N SER A 67 9.68 -5.85 -1.49
CA SER A 67 10.29 -6.03 -0.15
C SER A 67 11.25 -7.23 -0.10
N ASP A 68 11.05 -8.22 -0.95
CA ASP A 68 11.91 -9.40 -1.13
C ASP A 68 13.00 -9.21 -2.20
N GLY A 69 13.02 -8.07 -2.87
CA GLY A 69 13.98 -7.75 -3.94
C GLY A 69 13.73 -8.44 -5.28
N SER A 70 12.58 -9.11 -5.45
CA SER A 70 12.28 -9.89 -6.68
C SER A 70 12.03 -9.02 -7.91
N TRP A 71 11.59 -7.78 -7.75
CA TRP A 71 11.38 -6.81 -8.82
C TRP A 71 11.54 -5.38 -8.31
N GLN A 72 11.84 -4.47 -9.21
CA GLN A 72 11.97 -3.05 -8.92
C GLN A 72 11.74 -2.20 -10.17
N ALA A 73 11.30 -0.97 -9.98
CA ALA A 73 11.31 0.04 -11.02
C ALA A 73 12.77 0.39 -11.37
N ILE A 74 13.19 0.05 -12.59
CA ILE A 74 14.52 0.39 -13.09
C ILE A 74 14.31 1.57 -14.04
N SER A 75 14.74 2.77 -13.65
CA SER A 75 14.93 3.82 -14.64
C SER A 75 16.29 3.66 -15.29
N SER A 76 16.33 3.75 -16.61
CA SER A 76 17.54 3.60 -17.42
C SER A 76 18.67 4.50 -16.93
N ASP A 77 19.84 3.94 -16.79
CA ASP A 77 21.18 4.50 -16.99
C ASP A 77 21.89 5.32 -15.91
N TYR A 78 21.27 5.76 -14.80
CA TYR A 78 21.99 6.69 -13.93
C TYR A 78 22.03 6.38 -12.42
N PHE A 79 21.21 5.49 -11.89
CA PHE A 79 21.21 5.18 -10.45
C PHE A 79 21.03 3.68 -10.18
N GLU A 80 21.79 3.20 -9.21
CA GLU A 80 21.75 1.82 -8.71
C GLU A 80 20.35 1.36 -8.23
N TYR A 81 19.47 2.35 -7.97
CA TYR A 81 18.09 2.14 -7.55
C TYR A 81 17.19 3.03 -8.40
N GLY A 82 16.73 2.69 -9.52
CA GLY A 82 15.87 3.49 -10.40
C GLY A 82 15.12 4.65 -9.71
N ILE A 83 14.97 5.75 -10.40
CA ILE A 83 14.20 6.91 -9.91
C ILE A 83 13.01 7.09 -10.81
N ILE A 84 11.81 7.18 -10.24
CA ILE A 84 10.61 7.65 -10.91
C ILE A 84 10.31 9.09 -10.47
N THR A 85 10.20 9.96 -11.44
CA THR A 85 9.92 11.39 -11.25
C THR A 85 8.51 11.70 -11.72
N LYS A 86 8.04 12.91 -11.46
CA LYS A 86 6.70 13.34 -11.87
C LYS A 86 6.42 13.09 -13.34
N GLY A 87 5.37 12.31 -13.61
CA GLY A 87 4.93 11.93 -14.96
C GLY A 87 5.48 10.60 -15.44
N ASP A 88 6.45 10.01 -14.74
CA ASP A 88 6.95 8.68 -15.07
C ASP A 88 5.99 7.60 -14.61
N GLN A 89 6.06 6.45 -15.29
CA GLN A 89 5.29 5.26 -14.97
C GLN A 89 6.21 4.06 -14.89
N TYR A 90 5.91 3.16 -13.98
CA TYR A 90 6.48 1.83 -13.90
C TYR A 90 5.35 0.81 -13.92
N GLU A 91 5.53 -0.30 -14.62
CA GLU A 91 4.54 -1.37 -14.68
C GLU A 91 5.13 -2.72 -14.30
N HIS A 92 4.31 -3.56 -13.66
CA HIS A 92 4.65 -4.93 -13.34
C HIS A 92 3.39 -5.80 -13.44
N THR A 93 3.52 -6.99 -14.07
CA THR A 93 2.41 -7.95 -14.18
C THR A 93 2.57 -9.03 -13.11
N PHE A 94 1.47 -9.31 -12.42
CA PHE A 94 1.41 -10.31 -11.35
C PHE A 94 0.64 -11.54 -11.82
N ASP A 95 1.33 -12.58 -12.22
CA ASP A 95 0.73 -13.81 -12.78
C ASP A 95 0.30 -14.80 -11.70
N GLU A 96 0.97 -14.83 -10.56
CA GLU A 96 0.73 -15.81 -9.51
C GLU A 96 -0.04 -15.21 -8.32
N PRO A 97 -0.99 -15.96 -7.73
CA PRO A 97 -1.65 -15.54 -6.50
C PRO A 97 -0.65 -15.35 -5.36
N GLY A 98 -0.81 -14.26 -4.59
CA GLY A 98 0.11 -13.98 -3.48
C GLY A 98 -0.08 -12.59 -2.89
N VAL A 99 0.75 -12.31 -1.90
CA VAL A 99 0.87 -10.98 -1.27
C VAL A 99 2.25 -10.43 -1.61
N TYR A 100 2.25 -9.29 -2.27
CA TYR A 100 3.45 -8.64 -2.78
C TYR A 100 3.63 -7.29 -2.11
N GLU A 101 4.50 -7.24 -1.12
CA GLU A 101 4.83 -6.01 -0.42
C GLU A 101 5.94 -5.26 -1.16
N TYR A 102 5.86 -3.93 -1.15
CA TYR A 102 6.83 -3.07 -1.80
C TYR A 102 7.00 -1.74 -1.06
N TYR A 103 8.06 -1.02 -1.34
CA TYR A 103 8.37 0.24 -0.65
C TYR A 103 9.16 1.20 -1.56
N CYS A 104 9.24 2.45 -1.12
CA CYS A 104 10.13 3.45 -1.68
C CYS A 104 11.36 3.61 -0.78
N PRO A 105 12.58 3.30 -1.24
CA PRO A 105 13.79 3.35 -0.40
C PRO A 105 14.21 4.77 -0.01
N TYR A 106 13.68 5.80 -0.70
CA TYR A 106 13.95 7.20 -0.37
C TYR A 106 13.11 7.68 0.82
N HIS A 107 11.91 7.09 1.02
CA HIS A 107 10.93 7.54 2.01
C HIS A 107 10.51 6.43 2.97
N GLY A 108 11.24 5.33 3.01
CA GLY A 108 10.92 4.21 3.88
C GLY A 108 11.89 3.05 3.80
N THR A 109 11.49 1.96 4.42
CA THR A 109 12.13 0.65 4.39
C THR A 109 11.07 -0.39 4.01
N ASN A 110 11.46 -1.65 3.87
CA ASN A 110 10.54 -2.74 3.49
C ASN A 110 9.32 -2.94 4.43
N ASN A 111 9.29 -2.30 5.59
CA ASN A 111 8.20 -2.45 6.57
C ASN A 111 7.76 -1.15 7.25
N LYS A 112 8.32 0.00 6.87
CA LYS A 112 8.01 1.28 7.52
C LYS A 112 8.14 2.45 6.53
N GLY A 113 7.29 3.47 6.69
CA GLY A 113 7.27 4.67 5.87
C GLY A 113 6.43 4.48 4.61
N MET A 114 6.95 4.84 3.46
CA MET A 114 6.26 4.72 2.18
C MET A 114 6.27 3.28 1.69
N VAL A 115 5.25 2.52 2.08
CA VAL A 115 5.05 1.10 1.76
C VAL A 115 3.70 0.86 1.10
N GLY A 116 3.61 -0.19 0.28
CA GLY A 116 2.38 -0.63 -0.35
C GLY A 116 2.31 -2.15 -0.47
N THR A 117 1.12 -2.65 -0.80
CA THR A 117 0.86 -4.09 -0.94
C THR A 117 -0.05 -4.35 -2.13
N ILE A 118 0.34 -5.26 -3.02
CA ILE A 118 -0.54 -5.84 -4.03
C ILE A 118 -0.95 -7.23 -3.55
N ILE A 119 -2.25 -7.49 -3.56
CA ILE A 119 -2.83 -8.79 -3.22
C ILE A 119 -3.42 -9.37 -4.50
N VAL A 120 -2.88 -10.49 -4.93
CA VAL A 120 -3.24 -11.15 -6.19
C VAL A 120 -4.10 -12.37 -5.91
N GLY A 121 -5.29 -12.41 -6.52
CA GLY A 121 -6.25 -13.50 -6.36
C GLY A 121 -6.95 -13.51 -5.00
N ASP A 122 -7.59 -14.63 -4.70
CA ASP A 122 -8.35 -14.84 -3.45
C ASP A 122 -7.41 -15.31 -2.32
N VAL A 123 -6.50 -14.43 -1.94
CA VAL A 123 -5.54 -14.66 -0.84
C VAL A 123 -6.03 -13.94 0.40
N GLU A 124 -6.09 -14.66 1.53
CA GLU A 124 -6.38 -14.05 2.82
C GLU A 124 -5.19 -13.14 3.21
N TYR A 125 -5.47 -11.87 3.34
CA TYR A 125 -4.52 -10.86 3.79
C TYR A 125 -5.14 -10.07 4.93
N THR A 126 -4.56 -10.23 6.09
CA THR A 126 -4.80 -9.33 7.20
C THR A 126 -3.66 -8.32 7.17
N ALA A 127 -3.94 -7.08 6.71
CA ALA A 127 -3.00 -6.00 6.95
C ALA A 127 -2.68 -6.06 8.45
N GLU A 128 -1.41 -6.27 8.79
CA GLU A 128 -1.03 -5.97 10.16
C GLU A 128 -1.57 -4.54 10.40
N PRO A 129 -2.43 -4.34 11.42
CA PRO A 129 -2.79 -2.99 11.79
C PRO A 129 -1.45 -2.30 11.87
N GLU A 130 -1.30 -1.16 11.14
CA GLU A 130 -0.05 -0.38 11.27
C GLU A 130 0.32 -0.53 12.71
N LYS A 131 1.40 -1.29 12.95
CA LYS A 131 1.92 -1.39 14.29
C LYS A 131 2.22 0.07 14.57
N ILE A 132 1.21 0.75 15.07
CA ILE A 132 1.45 1.88 15.92
C ILE A 132 2.41 1.22 16.89
N ILE A 133 3.71 1.39 16.63
CA ILE A 133 4.65 1.29 17.69
C ILE A 133 4.20 2.43 18.59
N VAL A 134 3.20 2.13 19.40
CA VAL A 134 3.24 2.47 20.77
C VAL A 134 4.46 1.67 21.22
N GLU A 135 5.67 2.11 20.83
CA GLU A 135 6.79 2.00 21.71
C GLU A 135 6.15 2.49 22.97
N LEU A 136 5.98 1.55 23.92
CA LEU A 136 5.33 1.83 25.17
C LEU A 136 5.98 3.11 25.67
N SER A 137 5.34 4.26 25.32
CA SER A 137 5.78 5.53 25.82
C SER A 137 5.77 5.30 27.30
N LYS A 138 6.94 5.37 27.92
CA LYS A 138 7.07 5.08 29.35
C LYS A 138 5.99 5.82 30.10
N ASN A 139 5.70 7.07 29.63
CA ASN A 139 4.59 7.86 30.14
C ASN A 139 3.96 8.68 29.01
N VAL A 140 2.70 9.04 29.19
CA VAL A 140 2.02 10.03 28.36
C VAL A 140 1.90 11.33 29.16
N LEU A 141 2.54 12.39 28.69
CA LEU A 141 2.47 13.72 29.28
C LEU A 141 1.46 14.53 28.47
N GLU A 142 0.32 14.77 29.07
CA GLU A 142 -0.75 15.55 28.43
C GLU A 142 -0.59 17.04 28.64
N VAL A 143 -0.68 17.79 27.54
CA VAL A 143 -0.64 19.26 27.51
C VAL A 143 -2.01 19.79 27.10
N GLY A 144 -2.54 20.78 27.79
CA GLY A 144 -3.81 21.41 27.45
C GLY A 144 -4.49 22.06 28.64
N GLU A 145 -5.65 22.66 28.37
CA GLU A 145 -6.51 23.19 29.42
C GLU A 145 -6.97 22.04 30.31
N SER A 146 -6.86 22.22 31.63
CA SER A 146 -7.18 21.20 32.63
C SER A 146 -6.32 19.91 32.56
N LYS A 147 -5.19 19.94 31.88
CA LYS A 147 -4.21 18.85 31.88
C LYS A 147 -3.08 19.13 32.87
N LYS A 148 -2.20 18.13 33.07
CA LYS A 148 -1.05 18.25 33.97
C LYS A 148 -0.13 19.40 33.57
N PHE A 149 0.04 19.61 32.25
CA PHE A 149 0.86 20.68 31.70
C PHE A 149 -0.02 21.65 30.91
N SER A 150 0.16 22.95 31.18
CA SER A 150 -0.55 24.01 30.48
C SER A 150 0.19 24.54 29.25
N ASN A 151 1.49 24.26 29.14
CA ASN A 151 2.34 24.58 28.00
C ASN A 151 3.20 23.39 27.59
N ILE A 152 3.71 23.43 26.36
CA ILE A 152 4.43 22.32 25.75
C ILE A 152 5.83 22.20 26.36
N GLN A 153 6.52 23.33 26.62
CA GLN A 153 7.89 23.30 27.12
C GLN A 153 7.98 22.61 28.48
N ASP A 154 7.05 22.88 29.41
CA ASP A 154 7.05 22.23 30.73
C ASP A 154 6.88 20.70 30.62
N ALA A 155 6.08 20.22 29.65
CA ALA A 155 5.94 18.80 29.39
C ALA A 155 7.24 18.20 28.79
N VAL A 156 7.91 18.94 27.90
CA VAL A 156 9.18 18.53 27.30
C VAL A 156 10.28 18.47 28.37
N ASP A 157 10.34 19.46 29.27
CA ASP A 157 11.34 19.51 30.35
C ASP A 157 11.13 18.41 31.39
N ALA A 158 9.88 17.97 31.59
CA ALA A 158 9.53 16.87 32.49
C ALA A 158 9.66 15.49 31.88
N ALA A 159 9.82 15.40 30.56
CA ALA A 159 9.84 14.13 29.83
C ALA A 159 11.19 13.41 29.94
N ILE A 160 11.14 12.11 29.94
CA ILE A 160 12.33 11.24 29.81
C ILE A 160 12.32 10.52 28.46
N GLU A 161 13.44 9.92 28.11
CA GLU A 161 13.60 9.17 26.86
C GLU A 161 12.49 8.11 26.67
N GLY A 162 11.83 8.15 25.51
CA GLY A 162 10.74 7.26 25.15
C GLY A 162 9.35 7.75 25.59
N ASP A 163 9.20 8.92 26.20
CA ASP A 163 7.90 9.46 26.57
C ASP A 163 7.13 10.03 25.37
N LEU A 164 5.81 10.06 25.49
CA LEU A 164 4.89 10.70 24.56
C LEU A 164 4.34 11.99 25.15
N ILE A 165 4.54 13.12 24.48
CA ILE A 165 3.85 14.37 24.78
C ILE A 165 2.62 14.47 23.88
N LEU A 166 1.44 14.43 24.48
CA LEU A 166 0.17 14.52 23.81
C LEU A 166 -0.43 15.92 23.96
N ILE A 167 -0.43 16.69 22.88
CA ILE A 167 -0.91 18.08 22.88
C ILE A 167 -2.38 18.10 22.51
N ASN A 168 -3.21 18.54 23.44
CA ASN A 168 -4.63 18.72 23.22
C ASN A 168 -4.91 20.03 22.46
N GLU A 169 -6.14 20.16 21.97
CA GLU A 169 -6.59 21.36 21.28
C GLU A 169 -6.32 22.63 22.11
N GLY A 170 -5.78 23.66 21.47
CA GLY A 170 -5.40 24.89 22.13
C GLY A 170 -4.56 25.81 21.26
N VAL A 171 -4.27 27.01 21.77
CA VAL A 171 -3.34 27.96 21.16
C VAL A 171 -2.10 28.07 22.05
N TYR A 172 -0.96 27.64 21.53
CA TYR A 172 0.30 27.60 22.24
C TYR A 172 1.27 28.60 21.60
N ASN A 173 1.46 29.76 22.23
CA ASN A 173 2.37 30.81 21.74
C ASN A 173 3.73 30.70 22.44
N GLU A 174 4.48 29.67 22.11
CA GLU A 174 5.76 29.38 22.74
C GLU A 174 6.77 28.84 21.73
N SER A 175 8.06 28.98 22.04
CA SER A 175 9.14 28.29 21.34
C SER A 175 9.57 27.10 22.18
N VAL A 176 9.54 25.91 21.59
CA VAL A 176 9.85 24.67 22.30
C VAL A 176 11.25 24.20 21.91
N THR A 177 12.09 23.96 22.92
CA THR A 177 13.42 23.36 22.75
C THR A 177 13.37 21.93 23.27
N VAL A 178 13.69 20.96 22.40
CA VAL A 178 13.70 19.54 22.74
C VAL A 178 15.14 19.07 22.88
N THR A 179 15.52 18.67 24.08
CA THR A 179 16.86 18.12 24.38
C THR A 179 16.86 16.63 24.71
N THR A 180 15.68 16.10 25.04
CA THR A 180 15.50 14.67 25.37
C THR A 180 15.42 13.83 24.09
N SER A 181 16.26 12.79 23.99
CA SER A 181 16.29 11.86 22.85
C SER A 181 15.04 10.98 22.82
N TYR A 182 14.64 10.53 21.61
CA TYR A 182 13.52 9.62 21.38
C TYR A 182 12.17 10.06 21.98
N LEU A 183 11.95 11.35 22.12
CA LEU A 183 10.69 11.94 22.56
C LEU A 183 9.71 11.97 21.40
N THR A 184 8.47 11.51 21.63
CA THR A 184 7.38 11.63 20.66
C THR A 184 6.47 12.79 21.04
N ILE A 185 6.27 13.75 20.13
CA ILE A 185 5.34 14.88 20.32
C ILE A 185 4.22 14.78 19.30
N ARG A 186 2.96 14.77 19.76
CA ARG A 186 1.79 14.54 18.92
C ARG A 186 0.61 15.42 19.34
N GLY A 187 -0.09 16.01 18.37
CA GLY A 187 -1.41 16.60 18.58
C GLY A 187 -2.51 15.54 18.64
N THR A 188 -3.58 15.81 19.39
CA THR A 188 -4.76 14.93 19.49
C THR A 188 -5.63 14.98 18.24
N ASN A 189 -5.66 16.10 17.52
CA ASN A 189 -6.43 16.29 16.29
C ASN A 189 -5.49 16.35 15.08
N ARG A 190 -5.79 15.51 14.09
CA ARG A 190 -5.29 15.66 12.71
C ARG A 190 -6.48 16.08 11.86
N ASN A 191 -6.50 17.31 11.40
CA ASN A 191 -7.40 17.73 10.33
C ASN A 191 -6.73 17.44 8.98
#